data_a9e3d50ec0cc6bc361c633bacc32a796
#
_entry.id   a9e3d50ec0cc6bc361c633bacc32a796
#
_cell.length_a   1.000
_cell.length_b   1.000
_cell.length_c   1.000
_cell.angle_alpha   90.00
_cell.angle_beta   90.00
_cell.angle_gamma   90.00
#
_symmetry.space_group_name_H-M   'P 1'
#
loop_
_entity.id
_entity.type
_entity.pdbx_description
1 polymer ?
#
loop_
_entity_poly.entity_id
_entity_poly.type
_entity_poly.pdbx_seq_one_letter_code
_entity_poly.pdbx_strand_id
1 'polypeptide(L)'
;MRNFFLILCSVFSFSSIFAQFSTPINSENSAEIWQKLSTEKYPGKQDDIAFIDELKGWYINGYGKIFRTNDGGKTWEKQLEKKGTFFRCIAFVDSLTGFAGTVGTDYFPNVTDTVSLYKTADGGKSWNAVSYKGPYVKGLCAIDIVREQYINHGEIDYKTHIYAVGRVGSPANFMVSHDNGATWTSSSMNNDCKMLFDIKMFDKNNGIACAATNEDIEQSNALILKTDDAGKSWKKVFQSSRPFETTWKVSFPSKNIGYVTIQSYNPDTTVKQQRIAKTTDGGNTWQEINLVNENNCREFGIGFIDDNHGFVGTTSSGFETKNGGETWNKIDLGRACNKIRIYKNKLGKTYGYSIGVDLYKLE
;
A
#
# COMPACT_ATOMS: atom_id res chain seq x y z
N MET A 1 -14.27 -1.18 -23.48
CA MET A 1 -14.03 -0.93 -22.05
C MET A 1 -13.77 -2.22 -21.23
N ARG A 2 -14.27 -3.39 -21.61
CA ARG A 2 -14.15 -4.63 -20.82
C ARG A 2 -12.79 -5.35 -20.91
N ASN A 3 -11.99 -5.08 -21.93
CA ASN A 3 -10.75 -5.84 -22.23
C ASN A 3 -9.46 -5.23 -21.63
N PHE A 4 -9.51 -4.01 -21.13
CA PHE A 4 -8.28 -3.29 -20.75
C PHE A 4 -7.81 -3.63 -19.31
N PHE A 5 -8.75 -3.94 -18.42
CA PHE A 5 -8.41 -4.34 -17.05
C PHE A 5 -7.77 -5.73 -16.91
N LEU A 6 -7.93 -6.60 -17.91
CA LEU A 6 -7.28 -7.91 -17.96
C LEU A 6 -5.74 -7.84 -18.06
N ILE A 7 -5.18 -6.73 -18.56
CA ILE A 7 -3.73 -6.54 -18.67
C ILE A 7 -3.05 -6.36 -17.31
N LEU A 8 -3.75 -5.81 -16.31
CA LEU A 8 -3.21 -5.70 -14.95
C LEU A 8 -3.11 -7.05 -14.21
N CYS A 9 -3.88 -8.05 -14.64
CA CYS A 9 -3.93 -9.36 -14.02
C CYS A 9 -3.23 -10.46 -14.83
N SER A 10 -3.01 -10.25 -16.15
CA SER A 10 -2.45 -11.25 -17.05
C SER A 10 -0.94 -11.48 -16.90
N VAL A 11 -0.30 -10.89 -15.91
CA VAL A 11 1.15 -11.05 -15.66
C VAL A 11 1.53 -12.46 -15.18
N PHE A 12 0.57 -13.38 -15.00
CA PHE A 12 0.85 -14.67 -14.38
C PHE A 12 0.48 -15.92 -15.19
N SER A 13 0.28 -15.81 -16.50
CA SER A 13 0.36 -17.00 -17.36
C SER A 13 1.79 -17.10 -17.92
N PHE A 14 2.76 -17.43 -17.06
CA PHE A 14 4.10 -17.82 -17.48
C PHE A 14 4.19 -19.33 -17.69
N SER A 15 3.97 -19.78 -18.91
CA SER A 15 4.62 -20.99 -19.42
C SER A 15 5.96 -20.59 -20.06
N SER A 16 7.04 -21.00 -19.38
CA SER A 16 8.36 -21.32 -19.93
C SER A 16 8.92 -20.46 -21.09
N ILE A 17 9.59 -19.35 -20.80
CA ILE A 17 10.81 -18.91 -21.49
C ILE A 17 11.67 -18.19 -20.44
N PHE A 18 12.50 -18.93 -19.70
CA PHE A 18 13.63 -18.36 -18.97
C PHE A 18 14.89 -19.09 -19.42
N ALA A 19 15.55 -18.54 -20.40
CA ALA A 19 16.93 -18.85 -20.68
C ALA A 19 17.76 -17.58 -20.60
N GLN A 20 18.64 -17.56 -19.61
CA GLN A 20 19.91 -16.85 -19.54
C GLN A 20 19.92 -15.33 -19.72
N PHE A 21 20.03 -14.62 -18.59
CA PHE A 21 21.02 -13.56 -18.37
C PHE A 21 21.15 -13.34 -16.85
N SER A 22 21.95 -14.17 -16.21
CA SER A 22 22.43 -13.92 -14.85
C SER A 22 23.84 -13.32 -14.96
N THR A 23 23.92 -12.00 -14.98
CA THR A 23 25.14 -11.36 -14.48
C THR A 23 25.13 -11.51 -12.95
N PRO A 24 26.20 -11.99 -12.32
CA PRO A 24 26.26 -12.05 -10.87
C PRO A 24 26.21 -10.62 -10.34
N ILE A 25 25.19 -10.33 -9.56
CA ILE A 25 25.09 -9.10 -8.76
C ILE A 25 26.20 -9.24 -7.69
N ASN A 26 27.18 -8.36 -7.70
CA ASN A 26 28.08 -8.21 -6.58
C ASN A 26 27.26 -7.76 -5.35
N SER A 27 26.95 -8.70 -4.48
CA SER A 27 26.06 -8.55 -3.32
C SER A 27 26.82 -8.20 -2.04
N GLU A 28 27.89 -7.44 -2.15
CA GLU A 28 28.67 -7.07 -0.95
C GLU A 28 27.97 -5.95 -0.17
N ASN A 29 26.97 -6.18 0.63
CA ASN A 29 26.40 -5.37 1.72
C ASN A 29 24.89 -5.07 1.72
N SER A 30 24.09 -5.46 0.72
CA SER A 30 22.64 -5.24 0.80
C SER A 30 21.85 -6.48 1.22
N ALA A 31 22.42 -7.66 1.09
CA ALA A 31 21.77 -8.94 1.41
C ALA A 31 21.59 -9.19 2.92
N GLU A 32 22.33 -8.49 3.77
CA GLU A 32 22.24 -8.60 5.24
C GLU A 32 21.10 -7.80 5.86
N ILE A 33 20.50 -6.84 5.12
CA ILE A 33 19.45 -5.95 5.65
C ILE A 33 18.05 -6.57 5.54
N TRP A 34 17.78 -7.32 4.46
CA TRP A 34 16.48 -7.91 4.19
C TRP A 34 16.54 -9.44 4.23
N GLN A 35 15.93 -10.04 5.25
CA GLN A 35 15.83 -11.48 5.42
C GLN A 35 14.54 -12.02 4.84
N LYS A 36 14.61 -13.00 3.91
CA LYS A 36 13.45 -13.67 3.36
C LYS A 36 12.76 -14.54 4.41
N LEU A 37 11.45 -14.40 4.53
CA LEU A 37 10.60 -15.18 5.42
C LEU A 37 9.73 -16.17 4.62
N SER A 38 9.38 -17.30 5.26
CA SER A 38 8.49 -18.29 4.67
C SER A 38 7.02 -17.88 4.84
N THR A 39 6.23 -18.04 3.77
CA THR A 39 4.77 -17.88 3.78
C THR A 39 4.10 -19.07 3.14
N GLU A 40 2.78 -19.23 3.32
CA GLU A 40 2.01 -20.20 2.55
C GLU A 40 2.17 -19.93 1.05
N LYS A 41 2.42 -20.97 0.25
CA LYS A 41 2.55 -20.83 -1.21
C LYS A 41 1.26 -20.27 -1.81
N TYR A 42 1.42 -19.20 -2.61
CA TYR A 42 0.34 -18.52 -3.27
C TYR A 42 0.75 -18.17 -4.71
N PRO A 43 -0.07 -18.46 -5.74
CA PRO A 43 0.30 -18.23 -7.14
C PRO A 43 0.33 -16.75 -7.54
N GLY A 44 -0.20 -15.86 -6.70
CA GLY A 44 -0.16 -14.41 -6.88
C GLY A 44 0.80 -13.72 -5.89
N LYS A 45 0.68 -12.40 -5.79
CA LYS A 45 1.35 -11.62 -4.76
C LYS A 45 0.47 -11.54 -3.51
N GLN A 46 1.09 -11.56 -2.32
CA GLN A 46 0.44 -11.12 -1.09
C GLN A 46 0.19 -9.61 -1.19
N ASP A 47 -0.94 -9.12 -0.67
CA ASP A 47 -1.38 -7.76 -0.98
C ASP A 47 -1.00 -6.72 0.07
N ASP A 48 -1.09 -7.04 1.35
CA ASP A 48 -0.70 -6.12 2.43
C ASP A 48 -0.30 -6.88 3.69
N ILE A 49 0.43 -6.18 4.57
CA ILE A 49 0.94 -6.67 5.84
C ILE A 49 0.84 -5.58 6.89
N ALA A 50 0.52 -5.94 8.12
CA ALA A 50 0.45 -5.00 9.24
C ALA A 50 1.07 -5.63 10.50
N PHE A 51 1.89 -4.86 11.21
CA PHE A 51 2.45 -5.22 12.50
C PHE A 51 2.10 -4.17 13.55
N ILE A 52 1.81 -4.61 14.77
CA ILE A 52 1.56 -3.72 15.93
C ILE A 52 2.77 -3.63 16.86
N ASP A 53 3.64 -4.63 16.80
CA ASP A 53 4.94 -4.69 17.44
C ASP A 53 5.88 -5.61 16.64
N GLU A 54 7.11 -5.82 17.08
CA GLU A 54 8.13 -6.62 16.40
C GLU A 54 7.77 -8.10 16.25
N LEU A 55 6.79 -8.61 17.03
CA LEU A 55 6.42 -10.01 17.08
C LEU A 55 5.04 -10.28 16.47
N LYS A 56 4.08 -9.36 16.65
CA LYS A 56 2.68 -9.60 16.28
C LYS A 56 2.32 -8.87 15.00
N GLY A 57 1.89 -9.64 14.00
CA GLY A 57 1.51 -9.11 12.70
C GLY A 57 0.54 -10.00 11.95
N TRP A 58 0.03 -9.46 10.85
CA TRP A 58 -0.91 -10.13 9.95
C TRP A 58 -0.58 -9.80 8.50
N TYR A 59 -0.78 -10.76 7.59
CA TYR A 59 -0.80 -10.49 6.16
C TYR A 59 -2.03 -11.09 5.49
N ILE A 60 -2.34 -10.58 4.30
CA ILE A 60 -3.53 -10.94 3.52
C ILE A 60 -3.20 -11.19 2.06
N ASN A 61 -4.11 -11.89 1.38
CA ASN A 61 -4.00 -12.12 -0.06
C ASN A 61 -5.34 -12.18 -0.80
N GLY A 62 -5.25 -12.26 -2.12
CA GLY A 62 -6.39 -12.31 -3.03
C GLY A 62 -7.17 -13.63 -3.04
N TYR A 63 -6.74 -14.66 -2.29
CA TYR A 63 -7.53 -15.88 -2.10
C TYR A 63 -8.40 -15.83 -0.85
N GLY A 64 -8.66 -14.63 -0.33
CA GLY A 64 -9.49 -14.43 0.85
C GLY A 64 -8.86 -14.95 2.13
N LYS A 65 -7.52 -15.02 2.18
CA LYS A 65 -6.81 -15.54 3.34
C LYS A 65 -6.22 -14.42 4.18
N ILE A 66 -6.31 -14.60 5.50
CA ILE A 66 -5.67 -13.79 6.52
C ILE A 66 -4.82 -14.69 7.38
N PHE A 67 -3.56 -14.30 7.57
CA PHE A 67 -2.59 -15.02 8.39
C PHE A 67 -2.10 -14.12 9.53
N ARG A 68 -1.77 -14.72 10.67
CA ARG A 68 -1.23 -14.07 11.86
C ARG A 68 0.11 -14.68 12.24
N THR A 69 1.00 -13.85 12.74
CA THR A 69 2.24 -14.24 13.41
C THR A 69 2.28 -13.71 14.85
N ASN A 70 2.99 -14.42 15.73
CA ASN A 70 3.33 -13.98 17.10
C ASN A 70 4.85 -14.03 17.34
N ASP A 71 5.66 -14.27 16.32
CA ASP A 71 7.11 -14.46 16.39
C ASP A 71 7.89 -13.62 15.34
N GLY A 72 7.28 -12.52 14.88
CA GLY A 72 7.90 -11.60 13.94
C GLY A 72 7.95 -12.13 12.51
N GLY A 73 7.06 -13.03 12.16
CA GLY A 73 6.92 -13.60 10.82
C GLY A 73 7.74 -14.86 10.56
N LYS A 74 8.36 -15.45 11.60
CA LYS A 74 9.05 -16.76 11.46
C LYS A 74 8.05 -17.87 11.17
N THR A 75 6.87 -17.81 11.81
CA THR A 75 5.75 -18.73 11.56
C THR A 75 4.44 -17.97 11.38
N TRP A 76 3.53 -18.54 10.59
CA TRP A 76 2.24 -17.93 10.27
C TRP A 76 1.10 -18.93 10.49
N GLU A 77 0.07 -18.51 11.21
CA GLU A 77 -1.16 -19.22 11.44
C GLU A 77 -2.27 -18.64 10.57
N LYS A 78 -2.95 -19.48 9.78
CA LYS A 78 -4.10 -19.04 8.98
C LYS A 78 -5.30 -18.80 9.89
N GLN A 79 -5.78 -17.55 9.94
CA GLN A 79 -6.92 -17.13 10.75
C GLN A 79 -8.23 -17.17 9.99
N LEU A 80 -8.19 -16.91 8.67
CA LEU A 80 -9.37 -16.88 7.82
C LEU A 80 -9.06 -17.42 6.43
N GLU A 81 -10.01 -18.14 5.85
CA GLU A 81 -10.09 -18.42 4.42
C GLU A 81 -11.53 -18.25 3.96
N LYS A 82 -11.81 -17.17 3.23
CA LYS A 82 -13.14 -16.80 2.73
C LYS A 82 -13.14 -16.83 1.21
N LYS A 83 -13.68 -17.90 0.63
CA LYS A 83 -13.77 -18.06 -0.84
C LYS A 83 -14.57 -16.93 -1.46
N GLY A 84 -14.18 -16.50 -2.65
CA GLY A 84 -14.83 -15.38 -3.36
C GLY A 84 -14.47 -13.99 -2.85
N THR A 85 -13.58 -13.89 -1.86
CA THR A 85 -13.06 -12.63 -1.33
C THR A 85 -11.64 -12.37 -1.85
N PHE A 86 -11.34 -11.12 -2.19
CA PHE A 86 -9.98 -10.66 -2.44
C PHE A 86 -9.65 -9.58 -1.42
N PHE A 87 -8.89 -9.94 -0.36
CA PHE A 87 -8.40 -8.95 0.59
C PHE A 87 -7.26 -8.14 -0.03
N ARG A 88 -7.33 -6.81 0.12
CA ARG A 88 -6.43 -5.86 -0.53
C ARG A 88 -5.62 -5.01 0.44
N CYS A 89 -6.17 -4.67 1.60
CA CYS A 89 -5.51 -3.86 2.63
C CYS A 89 -5.87 -4.35 4.02
N ILE A 90 -4.93 -4.20 4.97
CA ILE A 90 -5.11 -4.61 6.37
C ILE A 90 -4.43 -3.62 7.31
N ALA A 91 -5.08 -3.32 8.43
CA ALA A 91 -4.50 -2.53 9.51
C ALA A 91 -5.02 -2.97 10.87
N PHE A 92 -4.19 -2.87 11.90
CA PHE A 92 -4.55 -3.19 13.27
C PHE A 92 -4.31 -1.99 14.18
N VAL A 93 -5.30 -1.71 15.04
CA VAL A 93 -5.22 -0.70 16.10
C VAL A 93 -4.40 -1.24 17.27
N ASP A 94 -4.66 -2.49 17.64
CA ASP A 94 -4.02 -3.22 18.73
C ASP A 94 -4.03 -4.73 18.45
N SER A 95 -3.69 -5.56 19.44
CA SER A 95 -3.64 -7.02 19.27
C SER A 95 -5.00 -7.69 19.07
N LEU A 96 -6.10 -6.99 19.31
CA LEU A 96 -7.46 -7.49 19.21
C LEU A 96 -8.25 -6.86 18.08
N THR A 97 -8.07 -5.56 17.86
CA THR A 97 -8.88 -4.76 16.93
C THR A 97 -8.17 -4.51 15.62
N GLY A 98 -8.74 -5.00 14.51
CA GLY A 98 -8.18 -4.83 13.17
C GLY A 98 -9.25 -4.71 12.10
N PHE A 99 -8.82 -4.28 10.91
CA PHE A 99 -9.68 -4.03 9.75
C PHE A 99 -9.01 -4.59 8.49
N ALA A 100 -9.82 -5.24 7.64
CA ALA A 100 -9.38 -5.78 6.34
C ALA A 100 -10.33 -5.31 5.24
N GLY A 101 -9.79 -4.63 4.23
CA GLY A 101 -10.54 -4.16 3.08
C GLY A 101 -10.42 -5.11 1.89
N THR A 102 -11.48 -5.17 1.07
CA THR A 102 -11.56 -5.99 -0.13
C THR A 102 -11.50 -5.15 -1.39
N VAL A 103 -11.11 -5.74 -2.52
CA VAL A 103 -11.02 -5.04 -3.81
C VAL A 103 -12.38 -4.82 -4.48
N GLY A 104 -13.43 -5.57 -4.07
CA GLY A 104 -14.75 -5.57 -4.70
C GLY A 104 -14.92 -6.57 -5.84
N THR A 105 -16.16 -6.71 -6.34
CA THR A 105 -16.59 -7.86 -7.16
C THR A 105 -16.22 -7.79 -8.63
N ASP A 106 -16.03 -6.65 -9.23
CA ASP A 106 -15.91 -6.49 -10.69
C ASP A 106 -14.46 -6.34 -11.19
N TYR A 107 -13.51 -6.54 -10.30
CA TYR A 107 -12.10 -6.39 -10.63
C TYR A 107 -11.44 -7.71 -11.06
N PHE A 108 -11.76 -8.81 -10.38
CA PHE A 108 -11.30 -10.15 -10.69
C PHE A 108 -12.49 -11.10 -10.95
N PRO A 109 -12.38 -12.04 -11.91
CA PRO A 109 -13.52 -12.86 -12.35
C PRO A 109 -14.13 -13.77 -11.29
N ASN A 110 -13.39 -14.15 -10.25
CA ASN A 110 -13.84 -15.08 -9.22
C ASN A 110 -14.13 -14.39 -7.87
N VAL A 111 -14.17 -13.06 -7.82
CA VAL A 111 -14.49 -12.30 -6.62
C VAL A 111 -16.00 -12.02 -6.61
N THR A 112 -16.67 -12.59 -5.63
CA THR A 112 -18.15 -12.48 -5.46
C THR A 112 -18.53 -11.77 -4.17
N ASP A 113 -17.57 -11.53 -3.27
CA ASP A 113 -17.79 -10.85 -2.00
C ASP A 113 -18.06 -9.35 -2.20
N THR A 114 -19.22 -8.89 -1.76
CA THR A 114 -19.67 -7.50 -1.87
C THR A 114 -19.32 -6.64 -0.66
N VAL A 115 -18.77 -7.24 0.40
CA VAL A 115 -18.39 -6.52 1.62
C VAL A 115 -17.05 -5.83 1.39
N SER A 116 -17.03 -4.49 1.49
CA SER A 116 -15.83 -3.70 1.27
C SER A 116 -14.86 -3.67 2.47
N LEU A 117 -15.39 -3.78 3.70
CA LEU A 117 -14.59 -3.67 4.93
C LEU A 117 -15.06 -4.69 5.97
N TYR A 118 -14.10 -5.42 6.53
CA TYR A 118 -14.27 -6.33 7.67
C TYR A 118 -13.57 -5.79 8.90
N LYS A 119 -14.11 -6.09 10.08
CA LYS A 119 -13.54 -5.80 11.40
C LYS A 119 -13.37 -7.09 12.20
N THR A 120 -12.26 -7.20 12.90
CA THR A 120 -12.06 -8.15 14.00
C THR A 120 -11.98 -7.40 15.33
N ALA A 121 -12.43 -8.06 16.41
CA ALA A 121 -12.30 -7.58 17.80
C ALA A 121 -11.64 -8.64 18.70
N ASP A 122 -11.09 -9.71 18.11
CA ASP A 122 -10.51 -10.87 18.82
C ASP A 122 -9.15 -11.29 18.24
N GLY A 123 -8.49 -10.37 17.55
CA GLY A 123 -7.15 -10.55 16.98
C GLY A 123 -7.13 -11.39 15.70
N GLY A 124 -8.24 -11.43 14.98
CA GLY A 124 -8.38 -12.10 13.69
C GLY A 124 -9.01 -13.49 13.76
N LYS A 125 -9.47 -13.95 14.95
CA LYS A 125 -10.17 -15.24 15.05
C LYS A 125 -11.55 -15.20 14.41
N SER A 126 -12.21 -14.04 14.44
CA SER A 126 -13.46 -13.79 13.72
C SER A 126 -13.42 -12.43 12.99
N TRP A 127 -14.13 -12.35 11.86
CA TRP A 127 -14.22 -11.16 11.04
C TRP A 127 -15.67 -10.87 10.65
N ASN A 128 -16.14 -9.69 10.95
CA ASN A 128 -17.52 -9.26 10.70
C ASN A 128 -17.55 -8.08 9.72
N ALA A 129 -18.58 -8.04 8.88
CA ALA A 129 -18.79 -6.93 7.96
C ALA A 129 -19.02 -5.62 8.73
N VAL A 130 -18.40 -4.55 8.28
CA VAL A 130 -18.58 -3.21 8.84
C VAL A 130 -19.77 -2.53 8.17
N SER A 131 -20.71 -2.04 8.99
CA SER A 131 -21.79 -1.16 8.55
C SER A 131 -21.32 0.30 8.53
N TYR A 132 -21.76 1.08 7.56
CA TYR A 132 -21.43 2.49 7.41
C TYR A 132 -22.59 3.31 6.84
N LYS A 133 -22.53 4.62 7.01
CA LYS A 133 -23.47 5.59 6.41
C LYS A 133 -22.81 6.25 5.20
N GLY A 134 -23.58 6.57 4.15
CA GLY A 134 -23.10 7.26 2.95
C GLY A 134 -23.14 6.39 1.70
N PRO A 135 -22.47 6.82 0.61
CA PRO A 135 -22.43 6.09 -0.66
C PRO A 135 -21.87 4.68 -0.53
N TYR A 136 -22.36 3.77 -1.36
CA TYR A 136 -21.84 2.40 -1.42
C TYR A 136 -20.37 2.37 -1.82
N VAL A 137 -19.57 1.68 -1.01
CA VAL A 137 -18.13 1.49 -1.23
C VAL A 137 -17.93 0.12 -1.86
N LYS A 138 -17.49 0.12 -3.11
CA LYS A 138 -17.34 -1.11 -3.89
C LYS A 138 -16.07 -1.90 -3.53
N GLY A 139 -15.03 -1.21 -3.13
CA GLY A 139 -13.77 -1.83 -2.71
C GLY A 139 -12.79 -0.82 -2.13
N LEU A 140 -11.77 -1.33 -1.45
CA LEU A 140 -10.75 -0.56 -0.75
C LEU A 140 -9.35 -1.03 -1.15
N CYS A 141 -8.37 -0.12 -1.15
CA CYS A 141 -6.97 -0.39 -1.49
C CYS A 141 -6.00 -0.11 -0.35
N ALA A 142 -6.38 0.76 0.58
CA ALA A 142 -5.53 1.10 1.72
C ALA A 142 -6.35 1.46 2.96
N ILE A 143 -5.73 1.24 4.13
CA ILE A 143 -6.21 1.67 5.44
C ILE A 143 -5.04 2.33 6.16
N ASP A 144 -5.25 3.53 6.71
CA ASP A 144 -4.31 4.20 7.60
C ASP A 144 -4.97 4.52 8.94
N ILE A 145 -4.17 4.53 10.01
CA ILE A 145 -4.62 4.71 11.38
C ILE A 145 -3.82 5.83 12.03
N VAL A 146 -4.53 6.79 12.60
CA VAL A 146 -3.96 7.87 13.40
C VAL A 146 -4.47 7.77 14.83
N ARG A 147 -3.56 7.88 15.79
CA ARG A 147 -3.88 7.96 17.22
C ARG A 147 -3.67 9.39 17.72
N GLU A 148 -4.75 9.99 18.19
CA GLU A 148 -4.73 11.29 18.85
C GLU A 148 -4.65 11.07 20.36
N GLN A 149 -3.59 11.59 20.98
CA GLN A 149 -3.42 11.58 22.43
C GLN A 149 -4.24 12.72 23.05
N TYR A 150 -4.94 12.43 24.13
CA TYR A 150 -5.65 13.44 24.92
C TYR A 150 -5.57 13.11 26.42
N ILE A 151 -5.87 14.09 27.26
CA ILE A 151 -5.90 13.91 28.72
C ILE A 151 -7.34 13.63 29.13
N ASN A 152 -7.56 12.52 29.81
CA ASN A 152 -8.83 12.09 30.35
C ASN A 152 -8.69 11.85 31.86
N HIS A 153 -9.36 12.65 32.69
CA HIS A 153 -9.27 12.61 34.16
C HIS A 153 -7.83 12.63 34.72
N GLY A 154 -6.92 13.35 34.03
CA GLY A 154 -5.51 13.45 34.42
C GLY A 154 -4.62 12.33 33.89
N GLU A 155 -5.16 11.35 33.19
CA GLU A 155 -4.43 10.26 32.54
C GLU A 155 -4.34 10.47 31.04
N ILE A 156 -3.29 9.92 30.43
CA ILE A 156 -3.13 9.91 28.96
C ILE A 156 -4.02 8.82 28.37
N ASP A 157 -4.92 9.22 27.49
CA ASP A 157 -5.78 8.32 26.72
C ASP A 157 -5.62 8.58 25.23
N TYR A 158 -6.10 7.66 24.39
CA TYR A 158 -5.94 7.72 22.92
C TYR A 158 -7.27 7.55 22.22
N LYS A 159 -7.53 8.45 21.29
CA LYS A 159 -8.61 8.33 20.32
C LYS A 159 -8.04 7.90 18.97
N THR A 160 -8.60 6.83 18.41
CA THR A 160 -8.14 6.30 17.13
C THR A 160 -9.05 6.76 16.00
N HIS A 161 -8.45 7.36 14.98
CA HIS A 161 -9.08 7.71 13.73
C HIS A 161 -8.61 6.74 12.65
N ILE A 162 -9.53 6.19 11.88
CA ILE A 162 -9.23 5.15 10.89
C ILE A 162 -9.78 5.63 9.54
N TYR A 163 -8.94 5.59 8.52
CA TYR A 163 -9.24 6.06 7.18
C TYR A 163 -9.03 4.91 6.20
N ALA A 164 -9.99 4.68 5.34
CA ALA A 164 -9.89 3.65 4.30
C ALA A 164 -10.26 4.25 2.95
N VAL A 165 -9.50 3.91 1.92
CA VAL A 165 -9.65 4.46 0.58
C VAL A 165 -9.63 3.37 -0.48
N GLY A 166 -10.30 3.60 -1.56
CA GLY A 166 -10.32 2.74 -2.73
C GLY A 166 -11.17 3.31 -3.84
N ARG A 167 -11.04 2.77 -5.00
CA ARG A 167 -10.39 1.48 -5.37
C ARG A 167 -9.55 1.64 -6.64
N VAL A 168 -8.97 0.54 -7.10
CA VAL A 168 -8.57 0.40 -8.51
C VAL A 168 -9.85 0.38 -9.34
N GLY A 169 -10.05 1.36 -10.23
CA GLY A 169 -11.32 1.59 -10.96
C GLY A 169 -12.29 2.50 -10.19
N SER A 170 -13.36 2.86 -10.86
CA SER A 170 -14.41 3.77 -10.37
C SER A 170 -15.56 2.99 -9.71
N PRO A 171 -16.29 3.56 -8.77
CA PRO A 171 -16.07 4.85 -8.12
C PRO A 171 -14.97 4.83 -7.07
N ALA A 172 -14.19 5.91 -6.97
CA ALA A 172 -13.27 6.14 -5.86
C ALA A 172 -14.06 6.59 -4.62
N ASN A 173 -13.73 5.98 -3.48
CA ASN A 173 -14.40 6.26 -2.21
C ASN A 173 -13.39 6.50 -1.07
N PHE A 174 -13.81 7.33 -0.12
CA PHE A 174 -13.16 7.56 1.15
C PHE A 174 -14.09 7.12 2.28
N MET A 175 -13.57 6.36 3.24
CA MET A 175 -14.30 5.96 4.46
C MET A 175 -13.53 6.45 5.69
N VAL A 176 -14.26 6.85 6.72
CA VAL A 176 -13.65 7.30 7.96
C VAL A 176 -14.43 6.86 9.19
N SER A 177 -13.69 6.54 10.24
CA SER A 177 -14.17 6.38 11.61
C SER A 177 -13.34 7.26 12.53
N HIS A 178 -14.02 7.98 13.44
CA HIS A 178 -13.39 8.82 14.46
C HIS A 178 -13.61 8.32 15.89
N ASP A 179 -14.02 7.07 16.06
CA ASP A 179 -14.43 6.46 17.31
C ASP A 179 -13.93 5.01 17.45
N ASN A 180 -12.65 4.79 17.15
CA ASN A 180 -11.99 3.48 17.24
C ASN A 180 -12.66 2.40 16.34
N GLY A 181 -13.27 2.82 15.22
CA GLY A 181 -13.96 1.91 14.30
C GLY A 181 -15.32 1.42 14.79
N ALA A 182 -15.98 2.15 15.71
CA ALA A 182 -17.33 1.83 16.16
C ALA A 182 -18.37 2.28 15.14
N THR A 183 -18.24 3.48 14.58
CA THR A 183 -19.11 3.98 13.50
C THR A 183 -18.26 4.43 12.30
N TRP A 184 -18.86 4.34 11.11
CA TRP A 184 -18.20 4.65 9.86
C TRP A 184 -19.09 5.48 8.96
N THR A 185 -18.44 6.39 8.21
CA THR A 185 -19.07 7.12 7.13
C THR A 185 -18.25 6.97 5.85
N SER A 186 -18.91 7.00 4.71
CA SER A 186 -18.30 7.01 3.39
C SER A 186 -18.66 8.27 2.62
N SER A 187 -17.77 8.69 1.73
CA SER A 187 -17.96 9.75 0.75
C SER A 187 -17.42 9.34 -0.62
N SER A 188 -18.02 9.87 -1.69
CA SER A 188 -17.51 9.69 -3.04
C SER A 188 -16.41 10.70 -3.32
N MET A 189 -15.34 10.23 -3.96
CA MET A 189 -14.22 11.07 -4.43
C MET A 189 -14.20 11.21 -5.96
N ASN A 190 -15.31 10.89 -6.64
CA ASN A 190 -15.37 10.90 -8.11
C ASN A 190 -15.16 12.28 -8.75
N ASN A 191 -15.34 13.37 -7.99
CA ASN A 191 -15.02 14.72 -8.45
C ASN A 191 -13.52 15.04 -8.34
N ASP A 192 -12.81 14.34 -7.46
CA ASP A 192 -11.39 14.59 -7.17
C ASP A 192 -10.47 13.64 -7.93
N CYS A 193 -10.89 12.38 -8.07
CA CYS A 193 -10.13 11.34 -8.77
C CYS A 193 -11.04 10.21 -9.28
N LYS A 194 -10.53 9.33 -10.14
CA LYS A 194 -11.25 8.16 -10.64
C LYS A 194 -10.78 6.85 -10.02
N MET A 195 -9.53 6.80 -9.58
CA MET A 195 -8.95 5.65 -8.87
C MET A 195 -8.20 6.13 -7.63
N LEU A 196 -8.13 5.29 -6.58
CA LEU A 196 -7.54 5.67 -5.31
C LEU A 196 -6.83 4.45 -4.69
N PHE A 197 -5.53 4.56 -4.40
CA PHE A 197 -4.65 3.41 -4.18
C PHE A 197 -4.00 3.35 -2.81
N ASP A 198 -3.68 4.50 -2.21
CA ASP A 198 -3.05 4.57 -0.89
C ASP A 198 -3.40 5.89 -0.19
N ILE A 199 -3.25 5.90 1.12
CA ILE A 199 -3.47 7.08 1.96
C ILE A 199 -2.46 7.11 3.10
N LYS A 200 -2.01 8.32 3.44
CA LYS A 200 -1.24 8.61 4.66
C LYS A 200 -1.83 9.82 5.35
N MET A 201 -2.36 9.60 6.54
CA MET A 201 -2.80 10.70 7.42
C MET A 201 -1.70 11.04 8.42
N PHE A 202 -1.42 12.32 8.59
CA PHE A 202 -0.43 12.83 9.54
C PHE A 202 -1.03 13.06 10.93
N ASP A 203 -2.28 13.47 10.92
CA ASP A 203 -3.15 13.67 12.07
C ASP A 203 -4.61 13.45 11.66
N LYS A 204 -5.56 13.79 12.52
CA LYS A 204 -6.99 13.59 12.22
C LYS A 204 -7.51 14.42 11.04
N ASN A 205 -6.84 15.50 10.67
CA ASN A 205 -7.30 16.43 9.64
C ASN A 205 -6.46 16.40 8.37
N ASN A 206 -5.15 16.17 8.51
CA ASN A 206 -4.18 16.36 7.45
C ASN A 206 -3.72 15.04 6.85
N GLY A 207 -3.70 14.94 5.53
CA GLY A 207 -3.25 13.72 4.86
C GLY A 207 -3.04 13.86 3.37
N ILE A 208 -2.44 12.81 2.81
CA ILE A 208 -2.10 12.66 1.38
C ILE A 208 -2.74 11.36 0.86
N ALA A 209 -3.29 11.42 -0.35
CA ALA A 209 -3.82 10.24 -1.05
C ALA A 209 -3.18 10.06 -2.42
N CYS A 210 -2.85 8.79 -2.74
CA CYS A 210 -2.34 8.34 -4.04
C CYS A 210 -3.52 7.98 -4.94
N ALA A 211 -3.61 8.61 -6.10
CA ALA A 211 -4.77 8.54 -6.97
C ALA A 211 -4.40 8.53 -8.46
N ALA A 212 -5.42 8.46 -9.30
CA ALA A 212 -5.32 8.61 -10.73
C ALA A 212 -6.49 9.43 -11.29
N THR A 213 -6.24 10.13 -12.40
CA THR A 213 -7.22 11.06 -12.98
C THR A 213 -8.32 10.36 -13.76
N ASN A 214 -8.08 9.14 -14.28
CA ASN A 214 -9.01 8.41 -15.11
C ASN A 214 -9.03 6.91 -14.75
N GLU A 215 -10.16 6.25 -14.92
CA GLU A 215 -10.26 4.78 -14.82
C GLU A 215 -9.75 4.06 -16.07
N ASP A 216 -9.75 4.73 -17.21
CA ASP A 216 -9.05 4.30 -18.41
C ASP A 216 -7.58 4.66 -18.28
N ILE A 217 -6.73 3.64 -18.16
CA ILE A 217 -5.30 3.81 -17.93
C ILE A 217 -4.60 4.53 -19.09
N GLU A 218 -5.10 4.38 -20.31
CA GLU A 218 -4.54 5.03 -21.49
C GLU A 218 -4.64 6.56 -21.42
N GLN A 219 -5.63 7.05 -20.66
CA GLN A 219 -5.89 8.48 -20.46
C GLN A 219 -5.54 8.95 -19.05
N SER A 220 -5.05 8.06 -18.21
CA SER A 220 -4.81 8.34 -16.78
C SER A 220 -3.45 9.01 -16.56
N ASN A 221 -3.45 10.04 -15.73
CA ASN A 221 -2.25 10.65 -15.18
C ASN A 221 -2.10 10.29 -13.70
N ALA A 222 -0.87 10.20 -13.23
CA ALA A 222 -0.58 10.08 -11.80
C ALA A 222 -1.06 11.32 -11.05
N LEU A 223 -1.73 11.14 -9.90
CA LEU A 223 -2.36 12.21 -9.15
C LEU A 223 -2.06 12.08 -7.65
N ILE A 224 -1.69 13.17 -7.00
CA ILE A 224 -1.59 13.25 -5.54
C ILE A 224 -2.59 14.29 -5.04
N LEU A 225 -3.40 13.87 -4.08
CA LEU A 225 -4.39 14.69 -3.41
C LEU A 225 -3.96 14.95 -1.97
N LYS A 226 -4.30 16.14 -1.45
CA LYS A 226 -4.06 16.55 -0.06
C LYS A 226 -5.36 17.02 0.57
N THR A 227 -5.60 16.61 1.81
CA THR A 227 -6.67 17.12 2.67
C THR A 227 -6.09 17.86 3.89
N ASP A 228 -6.81 18.86 4.38
CA ASP A 228 -6.54 19.56 5.63
C ASP A 228 -7.79 19.63 6.54
N ASP A 229 -8.85 18.91 6.20
CA ASP A 229 -10.17 18.94 6.86
C ASP A 229 -10.77 17.55 7.12
N ALA A 230 -9.90 16.55 7.36
CA ALA A 230 -10.27 15.16 7.61
C ALA A 230 -10.90 14.44 6.40
N GLY A 231 -10.54 14.82 5.19
CA GLY A 231 -11.05 14.22 3.95
C GLY A 231 -12.41 14.73 3.49
N LYS A 232 -12.92 15.83 4.06
CA LYS A 232 -14.16 16.46 3.59
C LYS A 232 -13.95 17.15 2.24
N SER A 233 -12.75 17.68 2.01
CA SER A 233 -12.30 18.22 0.72
C SER A 233 -10.87 17.81 0.40
N TRP A 234 -10.55 17.78 -0.90
CA TRP A 234 -9.25 17.36 -1.40
C TRP A 234 -8.72 18.36 -2.42
N LYS A 235 -7.45 18.71 -2.30
CA LYS A 235 -6.72 19.61 -3.21
C LYS A 235 -5.75 18.79 -4.04
N LYS A 236 -5.74 18.99 -5.34
CA LYS A 236 -4.71 18.44 -6.22
C LYS A 236 -3.39 19.17 -5.97
N VAL A 237 -2.37 18.44 -5.49
CA VAL A 237 -1.04 18.98 -5.21
C VAL A 237 0.02 18.49 -6.19
N PHE A 238 -0.29 17.45 -6.97
CA PHE A 238 0.55 16.95 -8.06
C PHE A 238 -0.31 16.25 -9.11
N GLN A 239 0.06 16.42 -10.37
CA GLN A 239 -0.43 15.63 -11.49
C GLN A 239 0.66 15.49 -12.53
N SER A 240 0.98 14.25 -12.97
CA SER A 240 1.91 14.05 -14.08
C SER A 240 1.30 14.53 -15.40
N SER A 241 2.17 14.87 -16.35
CA SER A 241 1.74 15.28 -17.71
C SER A 241 1.62 14.11 -18.68
N ARG A 242 1.96 12.89 -18.27
CA ARG A 242 2.02 11.71 -19.13
C ARG A 242 0.81 10.80 -18.93
N PRO A 243 0.20 10.28 -20.00
CA PRO A 243 -0.82 9.25 -19.90
C PRO A 243 -0.20 7.91 -19.45
N PHE A 244 -1.06 6.93 -19.19
CA PHE A 244 -0.69 5.60 -18.70
C PHE A 244 -0.07 5.59 -17.30
N GLU A 245 -0.27 6.64 -16.49
CA GLU A 245 0.34 6.74 -15.17
C GLU A 245 -0.69 6.78 -14.04
N THR A 246 -0.28 6.21 -12.90
CA THR A 246 -0.97 6.32 -11.61
C THR A 246 0.06 6.56 -10.52
N THR A 247 -0.29 7.25 -9.44
CA THR A 247 0.45 7.09 -8.18
C THR A 247 0.03 5.79 -7.51
N TRP A 248 0.91 5.19 -6.68
CA TRP A 248 0.59 3.88 -6.11
C TRP A 248 0.72 3.80 -4.60
N LYS A 249 1.89 4.08 -4.05
CA LYS A 249 2.16 3.99 -2.60
C LYS A 249 2.88 5.24 -2.11
N VAL A 250 2.62 5.59 -0.85
CA VAL A 250 3.17 6.78 -0.18
C VAL A 250 3.96 6.40 1.06
N SER A 251 5.10 7.07 1.28
CA SER A 251 5.91 6.98 2.50
C SER A 251 6.33 8.37 2.95
N PHE A 252 6.16 8.66 4.25
CA PHE A 252 6.63 9.87 4.90
C PHE A 252 7.51 9.49 6.08
N PRO A 253 8.85 9.51 5.93
CA PRO A 253 9.78 9.26 7.02
C PRO A 253 9.79 10.37 8.06
N SER A 254 9.53 11.60 7.66
CA SER A 254 9.39 12.78 8.52
C SER A 254 8.17 13.61 8.15
N LYS A 255 7.91 14.67 8.92
CA LYS A 255 6.75 15.54 8.69
C LYS A 255 6.83 16.29 7.35
N ASN A 256 8.04 16.63 6.90
CA ASN A 256 8.25 17.45 5.71
C ASN A 256 8.62 16.63 4.47
N ILE A 257 9.32 15.52 4.64
CA ILE A 257 9.84 14.71 3.54
C ILE A 257 8.88 13.55 3.26
N GLY A 258 8.47 13.42 2.00
CA GLY A 258 7.62 12.34 1.55
C GLY A 258 7.95 11.87 0.14
N TYR A 259 7.58 10.63 -0.15
CA TYR A 259 7.84 9.95 -1.41
C TYR A 259 6.59 9.19 -1.86
N VAL A 260 6.32 9.23 -3.17
CA VAL A 260 5.20 8.52 -3.80
C VAL A 260 5.71 7.80 -5.05
N THR A 261 5.38 6.53 -5.20
CA THR A 261 5.67 5.79 -6.44
C THR A 261 4.72 6.20 -7.56
N ILE A 262 5.27 6.33 -8.78
CA ILE A 262 4.52 6.60 -10.02
C ILE A 262 4.63 5.35 -10.89
N GLN A 263 3.52 4.62 -11.06
CA GLN A 263 3.48 3.46 -11.95
C GLN A 263 3.18 3.90 -13.37
N SER A 264 4.02 3.48 -14.32
CA SER A 264 3.77 3.63 -15.75
C SER A 264 3.27 2.31 -16.36
N TYR A 265 2.19 2.40 -17.10
CA TYR A 265 1.60 1.32 -17.88
C TYR A 265 1.78 1.57 -19.39
N ASN A 266 2.68 2.48 -19.76
CA ASN A 266 2.92 2.83 -21.15
C ASN A 266 3.36 1.57 -21.93
N PRO A 267 2.66 1.19 -23.01
CA PRO A 267 3.01 0.02 -23.82
C PRO A 267 4.27 0.23 -24.68
N ASP A 268 4.71 1.48 -24.85
CA ASP A 268 5.93 1.80 -25.59
C ASP A 268 7.17 1.40 -24.77
N THR A 269 7.81 0.31 -25.17
CA THR A 269 9.01 -0.22 -24.52
C THR A 269 10.27 0.63 -24.71
N THR A 270 10.23 1.67 -25.52
CA THR A 270 11.32 2.65 -25.65
C THR A 270 11.33 3.66 -24.48
N VAL A 271 10.18 3.83 -23.80
CA VAL A 271 10.05 4.66 -22.60
C VAL A 271 10.60 3.89 -21.39
N LYS A 272 11.85 4.14 -21.04
CA LYS A 272 12.59 3.41 -19.99
C LYS A 272 12.60 4.11 -18.64
N GLN A 273 12.37 5.42 -18.61
CA GLN A 273 12.50 6.20 -17.39
C GLN A 273 11.35 5.93 -16.42
N GLN A 274 11.69 5.37 -15.27
CA GLN A 274 10.79 5.19 -14.13
C GLN A 274 11.02 6.31 -13.10
N ARG A 275 9.96 6.78 -12.47
CA ARG A 275 9.99 7.98 -11.62
C ARG A 275 9.23 7.73 -10.31
N ILE A 276 9.64 8.48 -9.31
CA ILE A 276 8.86 8.69 -8.08
C ILE A 276 8.65 10.18 -7.89
N ALA A 277 7.66 10.58 -7.12
CA ALA A 277 7.47 11.95 -6.68
C ALA A 277 8.03 12.14 -5.28
N LYS A 278 8.74 13.25 -5.02
CA LYS A 278 9.30 13.66 -3.73
C LYS A 278 8.75 15.02 -3.32
N THR A 279 8.42 15.17 -2.04
CA THR A 279 8.11 16.45 -1.40
C THR A 279 9.11 16.76 -0.29
N THR A 280 9.35 18.04 -0.04
CA THR A 280 10.18 18.55 1.06
C THR A 280 9.45 19.57 1.94
N ASP A 281 8.15 19.75 1.72
CA ASP A 281 7.30 20.75 2.38
C ASP A 281 6.00 20.17 2.96
N GLY A 282 6.02 18.87 3.32
CA GLY A 282 4.87 18.19 3.90
C GLY A 282 3.74 17.93 2.91
N GLY A 283 4.09 17.72 1.64
CA GLY A 283 3.16 17.38 0.57
C GLY A 283 2.40 18.56 -0.02
N ASN A 284 2.85 19.80 0.17
CA ASN A 284 2.25 20.96 -0.49
C ASN A 284 2.68 21.05 -1.96
N THR A 285 3.95 20.73 -2.24
CA THR A 285 4.50 20.64 -3.59
C THR A 285 5.29 19.36 -3.78
N TRP A 286 5.38 18.89 -5.03
CA TRP A 286 6.02 17.63 -5.38
C TRP A 286 6.88 17.80 -6.61
N GLN A 287 8.05 17.15 -6.60
CA GLN A 287 8.95 17.05 -7.75
C GLN A 287 9.10 15.59 -8.16
N GLU A 288 9.11 15.33 -9.46
CA GLU A 288 9.51 14.03 -9.98
C GLU A 288 11.02 13.87 -9.88
N ILE A 289 11.46 12.73 -9.39
CA ILE A 289 12.85 12.31 -9.41
C ILE A 289 12.98 10.98 -10.15
N ASN A 290 14.12 10.76 -10.79
CA ASN A 290 14.37 9.53 -11.52
C ASN A 290 14.63 8.38 -10.53
N LEU A 291 13.97 7.23 -10.74
CA LEU A 291 14.27 6.01 -10.03
C LEU A 291 15.31 5.20 -10.81
N VAL A 292 14.96 4.82 -12.04
CA VAL A 292 15.80 3.98 -12.90
C VAL A 292 15.40 4.14 -14.36
N ASN A 293 16.32 3.78 -15.28
CA ASN A 293 16.07 3.75 -16.72
C ASN A 293 15.99 2.30 -17.21
N GLU A 294 15.00 1.55 -16.74
CA GLU A 294 14.75 0.16 -17.09
C GLU A 294 13.32 -0.03 -17.60
N ASN A 295 13.15 -0.86 -18.66
CA ASN A 295 11.82 -1.28 -19.12
C ASN A 295 11.21 -2.30 -18.14
N ASN A 296 9.89 -2.41 -18.16
CA ASN A 296 9.13 -3.41 -17.41
C ASN A 296 9.37 -3.40 -15.89
N CYS A 297 9.86 -2.30 -15.38
CA CYS A 297 10.08 -2.04 -13.97
C CYS A 297 8.96 -1.14 -13.46
N ARG A 298 7.83 -1.73 -13.04
CA ARG A 298 6.77 -0.99 -12.36
C ARG A 298 7.10 -0.91 -10.88
N GLU A 299 6.96 0.28 -10.31
CA GLU A 299 7.13 0.55 -8.90
C GLU A 299 5.86 0.18 -8.16
N PHE A 300 6.01 -0.60 -7.09
CA PHE A 300 4.87 -0.98 -6.24
C PHE A 300 5.00 -0.40 -4.83
N GLY A 301 5.78 -1.06 -3.98
CA GLY A 301 5.96 -0.65 -2.60
C GLY A 301 6.98 0.49 -2.46
N ILE A 302 6.82 1.32 -1.44
CA ILE A 302 7.81 2.30 -1.03
C ILE A 302 7.84 2.38 0.49
N GLY A 303 9.03 2.48 1.07
CA GLY A 303 9.21 2.63 2.50
C GLY A 303 10.56 3.26 2.81
N PHE A 304 10.57 4.28 3.68
CA PHE A 304 11.76 5.00 4.09
C PHE A 304 11.99 4.84 5.59
N ILE A 305 13.24 4.59 5.98
CA ILE A 305 13.70 4.52 7.38
C ILE A 305 13.82 5.92 7.96
N ASP A 306 14.41 6.82 7.17
CA ASP A 306 14.60 8.24 7.45
C ASP A 306 14.52 9.05 6.13
N ASP A 307 14.79 10.35 6.20
CA ASP A 307 14.66 11.26 5.05
C ASP A 307 15.60 10.92 3.88
N ASN A 308 16.66 10.14 4.11
CA ASN A 308 17.67 9.80 3.11
C ASN A 308 17.67 8.32 2.74
N HIS A 309 17.34 7.43 3.68
CA HIS A 309 17.45 5.99 3.50
C HIS A 309 16.08 5.35 3.27
N GLY A 310 15.89 4.77 2.09
CA GLY A 310 14.62 4.16 1.73
C GLY A 310 14.70 3.15 0.59
N PHE A 311 13.56 2.50 0.34
CA PHE A 311 13.43 1.38 -0.55
C PHE A 311 12.21 1.55 -1.46
N VAL A 312 12.35 1.12 -2.70
CA VAL A 312 11.25 0.98 -3.68
C VAL A 312 11.22 -0.46 -4.16
N GLY A 313 10.08 -1.12 -4.01
CA GLY A 313 9.83 -2.44 -4.56
C GLY A 313 9.30 -2.37 -5.98
N THR A 314 9.69 -3.33 -6.83
CA THR A 314 9.28 -3.36 -8.24
C THR A 314 8.74 -4.73 -8.65
N THR A 315 8.49 -4.91 -9.95
CA THR A 315 7.99 -6.17 -10.52
C THR A 315 8.92 -7.34 -10.29
N SER A 316 10.24 -7.13 -10.39
CA SER A 316 11.23 -8.23 -10.38
C SER A 316 12.33 -8.09 -9.34
N SER A 317 12.42 -6.94 -8.66
CA SER A 317 13.51 -6.63 -7.73
C SER A 317 13.10 -5.46 -6.83
N GLY A 318 14.07 -4.75 -6.27
CA GLY A 318 13.89 -3.49 -5.55
C GLY A 318 15.08 -2.58 -5.75
N PHE A 319 14.96 -1.37 -5.22
CA PHE A 319 15.98 -0.35 -5.22
C PHE A 319 16.11 0.26 -3.83
N GLU A 320 17.35 0.55 -3.44
CA GLU A 320 17.72 1.25 -2.20
C GLU A 320 18.35 2.58 -2.53
N THR A 321 17.98 3.60 -1.80
CA THR A 321 18.66 4.90 -1.76
C THR A 321 19.19 5.17 -0.36
N LYS A 322 20.35 5.84 -0.25
CA LYS A 322 20.94 6.33 1.00
C LYS A 322 21.17 7.85 0.99
N ASN A 323 20.64 8.53 -0.03
CA ASN A 323 20.80 9.98 -0.22
C ASN A 323 19.48 10.65 -0.66
N GLY A 324 18.35 10.14 -0.19
CA GLY A 324 17.04 10.76 -0.41
C GLY A 324 16.54 10.69 -1.85
N GLY A 325 16.97 9.65 -2.59
CA GLY A 325 16.54 9.39 -3.96
C GLY A 325 17.37 10.05 -5.04
N GLU A 326 18.55 10.63 -4.71
CA GLU A 326 19.49 11.15 -5.72
C GLU A 326 20.12 10.01 -6.53
N THR A 327 20.42 8.89 -5.85
CA THR A 327 20.91 7.66 -6.49
C THR A 327 20.23 6.43 -5.91
N TRP A 328 20.11 5.39 -6.73
CA TRP A 328 19.46 4.14 -6.38
C TRP A 328 20.35 2.95 -6.74
N ASN A 329 20.47 2.01 -5.81
CA ASN A 329 21.15 0.74 -6.00
C ASN A 329 20.15 -0.40 -6.04
N LYS A 330 20.33 -1.34 -6.96
CA LYS A 330 19.45 -2.52 -7.07
C LYS A 330 19.68 -3.45 -5.88
N ILE A 331 18.58 -3.94 -5.30
CA ILE A 331 18.58 -4.89 -4.19
C ILE A 331 17.53 -5.98 -4.43
N ASP A 332 17.63 -7.09 -3.69
CA ASP A 332 16.59 -8.13 -3.72
C ASP A 332 15.50 -7.83 -2.68
N LEU A 333 14.32 -7.49 -3.15
CA LEU A 333 13.08 -7.40 -2.37
C LEU A 333 12.02 -8.39 -2.86
N GLY A 334 12.44 -9.41 -3.61
CA GLY A 334 11.55 -10.36 -4.24
C GLY A 334 10.79 -9.77 -5.44
N ARG A 335 9.75 -10.50 -5.87
CA ARG A 335 8.95 -10.15 -7.04
C ARG A 335 7.66 -9.46 -6.64
N ALA A 336 7.23 -8.50 -7.47
CA ALA A 336 5.98 -7.75 -7.31
C ALA A 336 5.80 -7.22 -5.88
N CYS A 337 6.88 -6.65 -5.31
CA CYS A 337 6.88 -6.09 -3.95
C CYS A 337 5.84 -4.96 -3.87
N ASN A 338 4.67 -5.28 -3.32
CA ASN A 338 3.49 -4.42 -3.38
C ASN A 338 3.41 -3.41 -2.24
N LYS A 339 3.95 -3.75 -1.08
CA LYS A 339 3.96 -2.90 0.10
C LYS A 339 5.28 -3.04 0.84
N ILE A 340 5.80 -1.91 1.30
CA ILE A 340 6.91 -1.85 2.25
C ILE A 340 6.41 -1.06 3.45
N ARG A 341 6.52 -1.65 4.63
CA ARG A 341 6.13 -1.01 5.88
C ARG A 341 7.32 -0.93 6.80
N ILE A 342 7.65 0.29 7.21
CA ILE A 342 8.74 0.58 8.15
C ILE A 342 8.12 1.01 9.48
N TYR A 343 8.64 0.45 10.55
CA TYR A 343 8.19 0.69 11.91
C TYR A 343 9.37 1.08 12.80
N LYS A 344 9.08 1.73 13.91
CA LYS A 344 10.02 1.95 15.01
C LYS A 344 9.44 1.34 16.30
N ASN A 345 10.24 0.57 17.00
CA ASN A 345 9.85 0.04 18.31
C ASN A 345 9.95 1.13 19.40
N LYS A 346 9.58 0.79 20.62
CA LYS A 346 9.62 1.70 21.77
C LYS A 346 11.02 2.20 22.13
N LEU A 347 12.06 1.50 21.69
CA LEU A 347 13.47 1.87 21.88
C LEU A 347 14.03 2.68 20.69
N GLY A 348 13.20 2.98 19.69
CA GLY A 348 13.59 3.70 18.49
C GLY A 348 14.29 2.83 17.42
N LYS A 349 14.46 1.51 17.65
CA LYS A 349 15.02 0.60 16.65
C LYS A 349 14.04 0.46 15.50
N THR A 350 14.56 0.61 14.27
CA THR A 350 13.80 0.40 13.03
C THR A 350 13.70 -1.09 12.73
N TYR A 351 12.54 -1.51 12.28
CA TYR A 351 12.28 -2.79 11.65
C TYR A 351 11.25 -2.61 10.54
N GLY A 352 11.15 -3.55 9.63
CA GLY A 352 10.21 -3.41 8.53
C GLY A 352 9.90 -4.71 7.82
N TYR A 353 8.95 -4.64 6.91
CA TYR A 353 8.55 -5.77 6.07
C TYR A 353 8.29 -5.29 4.66
N SER A 354 8.77 -6.05 3.69
CA SER A 354 8.36 -5.93 2.30
C SER A 354 7.55 -7.15 1.90
N ILE A 355 6.44 -6.97 1.21
CA ILE A 355 5.53 -8.03 0.83
C ILE A 355 5.09 -7.90 -0.63
N GLY A 356 5.13 -9.02 -1.30
CA GLY A 356 4.72 -9.21 -2.70
C GLY A 356 4.49 -10.69 -2.96
N VAL A 357 5.14 -11.26 -3.96
CA VAL A 357 5.19 -12.72 -4.12
C VAL A 357 5.97 -13.35 -2.97
N ASP A 358 7.02 -12.68 -2.54
CA ASP A 358 7.85 -13.04 -1.41
C ASP A 358 7.64 -12.06 -0.25
N LEU A 359 7.99 -12.49 0.97
CA LEU A 359 7.99 -11.68 2.18
C LEU A 359 9.42 -11.57 2.69
N TYR A 360 9.85 -10.35 2.99
CA TYR A 360 11.15 -10.08 3.61
C TYR A 360 10.96 -9.23 4.86
N LYS A 361 11.86 -9.41 5.81
CA LYS A 361 11.97 -8.62 7.05
C LYS A 361 13.27 -7.84 7.03
N LEU A 362 13.18 -6.57 7.38
CA LEU A 362 14.30 -5.68 7.67
C LEU A 362 14.66 -5.79 9.14
N GLU A 363 15.94 -6.05 9.46
CA GLU A 363 16.44 -6.17 10.83
C GLU A 363 17.52 -5.11 11.17
#